data_bac4cdd9999245b76b4e1a429a473bbb
#
_entry.id   bac4cdd9999245b76b4e1a429a473bbb
#
_cell.length_a   1.000
_cell.length_b   1.000
_cell.length_c   1.000
_cell.angle_alpha   90.00
_cell.angle_beta   90.00
_cell.angle_gamma   90.00
#
_symmetry.space_group_name_H-M   'P 1'
#
loop_
_entity.id
_entity.type
_entity.pdbx_description
1 polymer ?
#
loop_
_entity_poly.entity_id
_entity_poly.type
_entity_poly.pdbx_seq_one_letter_code
_entity_poly.pdbx_strand_id
1 'polypeptide(L)'
;VVLGHTHFSPEPISLSQFTEDLFEQFLETSKRDSRYKCTFVFGEPVKDTFALRLLNYNTENWYQIEYNEKFDSLSVWITDTSAAKLDTLIAEVAYFQLDSTDQVFLKKDTVELAFLNLEKDRVQKRKKEKDETDKKEVEQFGWQTDLTGSTVELNKKLGILAPEPLFTFDETKIRMYLSEDTLKTPLKFSFEKDTTTYRKYLIGYKWVPGTSYSFEIDSAAAVNIYGITSRKFSTRFSSREEDFYGSLELDLSNVEMPLVVQLCSNSDEEKVVAER
;
A
#
# COMPACT_ATOMS: atom_id res chain seq x y z
N VAL A 1 1.12 65.79 -18.36
CA VAL A 1 1.33 64.48 -19.02
C VAL A 1 0.07 63.70 -18.86
N VAL A 2 -0.75 63.62 -19.94
CA VAL A 2 -1.94 62.79 -19.96
C VAL A 2 -1.46 61.35 -20.17
N LEU A 3 -1.59 60.52 -19.15
CA LEU A 3 -1.35 59.07 -19.27
C LEU A 3 -2.48 58.51 -20.16
N GLY A 4 -2.17 58.17 -21.40
CA GLY A 4 -3.11 57.51 -22.30
C GLY A 4 -3.44 56.11 -21.74
N HIS A 5 -4.71 55.81 -21.67
CA HIS A 5 -5.17 54.45 -21.39
C HIS A 5 -5.09 53.63 -22.67
N THR A 6 -4.46 52.47 -22.56
CA THR A 6 -4.44 51.51 -23.66
C THR A 6 -5.78 50.76 -23.69
N HIS A 7 -6.49 50.84 -24.81
CA HIS A 7 -7.69 50.08 -25.06
C HIS A 7 -7.35 48.84 -25.87
N PHE A 8 -7.90 47.71 -25.41
CA PHE A 8 -7.79 46.42 -26.11
C PHE A 8 -9.09 46.15 -26.88
N SER A 9 -8.96 45.51 -28.02
CA SER A 9 -10.13 45.07 -28.82
C SER A 9 -9.92 43.61 -29.22
N PRO A 10 -10.86 42.72 -28.93
CA PRO A 10 -12.14 42.93 -28.27
C PRO A 10 -12.04 43.17 -26.75
N GLU A 11 -13.01 43.85 -26.18
CA GLU A 11 -13.18 44.01 -24.73
C GLU A 11 -14.41 43.19 -24.28
N PRO A 12 -14.33 42.47 -23.15
CA PRO A 12 -13.16 42.31 -22.26
C PRO A 12 -12.16 41.26 -22.82
N ILE A 13 -10.87 41.45 -22.49
CA ILE A 13 -9.86 40.43 -22.75
C ILE A 13 -9.94 39.43 -21.60
N SER A 14 -10.25 38.17 -21.94
CA SER A 14 -10.17 37.04 -20.98
C SER A 14 -8.75 36.51 -20.95
N LEU A 15 -8.10 36.59 -19.79
CA LEU A 15 -6.79 35.99 -19.56
C LEU A 15 -7.00 34.76 -18.71
N SER A 16 -6.52 33.63 -19.17
CA SER A 16 -6.46 32.40 -18.40
C SER A 16 -5.00 32.14 -18.03
N GLN A 17 -4.74 31.97 -16.75
CA GLN A 17 -3.46 31.45 -16.25
C GLN A 17 -3.65 29.96 -15.98
N PHE A 18 -2.80 29.17 -16.55
CA PHE A 18 -2.70 27.76 -16.20
C PHE A 18 -1.24 27.48 -15.82
N THR A 19 -1.06 26.60 -14.90
CA THR A 19 0.26 26.03 -14.57
C THR A 19 0.38 24.78 -15.41
N GLU A 20 1.38 24.71 -16.25
CA GLU A 20 1.72 23.49 -16.94
C GLU A 20 2.54 22.65 -15.97
N ASP A 21 1.94 21.58 -15.48
CA ASP A 21 2.66 20.60 -14.68
C ASP A 21 3.56 19.82 -15.63
N LEU A 22 4.84 20.12 -15.61
CA LEU A 22 5.85 19.34 -16.33
C LEU A 22 6.03 18.03 -15.58
N PHE A 23 5.28 17.02 -15.99
CA PHE A 23 5.39 15.67 -15.48
C PHE A 23 6.67 15.02 -16.03
N GLU A 24 7.73 15.11 -15.26
CA GLU A 24 8.99 14.47 -15.61
C GLU A 24 9.11 13.11 -14.93
N GLN A 25 8.97 12.04 -15.73
CA GLN A 25 9.12 10.69 -15.22
C GLN A 25 10.60 10.34 -15.02
N PHE A 26 10.96 9.93 -13.82
CA PHE A 26 12.32 9.47 -13.48
C PHE A 26 12.28 8.49 -12.30
N LEU A 27 13.33 7.68 -12.20
CA LEU A 27 13.55 6.83 -11.03
C LEU A 27 14.18 7.68 -9.91
N GLU A 28 13.40 8.01 -8.88
CA GLU A 28 13.83 8.82 -7.75
C GLU A 28 14.69 8.02 -6.78
N THR A 29 14.20 6.85 -6.40
CA THR A 29 14.87 6.00 -5.40
C THR A 29 14.78 4.54 -5.77
N SER A 30 15.89 3.83 -5.57
CA SER A 30 15.95 2.37 -5.61
C SER A 30 16.73 1.87 -4.41
N LYS A 31 16.16 0.95 -3.63
CA LYS A 31 16.82 0.39 -2.46
C LYS A 31 16.40 -1.04 -2.19
N ARG A 32 17.27 -1.79 -1.53
CA ARG A 32 16.97 -3.13 -1.04
C ARG A 32 16.74 -3.09 0.46
N ASP A 33 15.46 -3.13 0.86
CA ASP A 33 15.04 -2.99 2.26
C ASP A 33 15.37 -4.24 3.10
N SER A 34 15.33 -5.40 2.46
CA SER A 34 15.69 -6.69 3.04
C SER A 34 16.23 -7.63 1.96
N ARG A 35 16.67 -8.82 2.34
CA ARG A 35 17.09 -9.83 1.36
C ARG A 35 16.00 -10.17 0.35
N TYR A 36 14.74 -10.06 0.73
CA TYR A 36 13.58 -10.46 -0.05
C TYR A 36 12.75 -9.31 -0.58
N LYS A 37 13.14 -8.05 -0.30
CA LYS A 37 12.36 -6.87 -0.70
C LYS A 37 13.23 -5.75 -1.23
N CYS A 38 12.87 -5.24 -2.40
CA CYS A 38 13.37 -3.98 -2.95
C CYS A 38 12.22 -2.98 -3.08
N THR A 39 12.51 -1.71 -2.90
CA THR A 39 11.56 -0.61 -3.10
C THR A 39 12.09 0.33 -4.17
N PHE A 40 11.19 0.72 -5.08
CA PHE A 40 11.45 1.71 -6.13
C PHE A 40 10.42 2.83 -5.99
N VAL A 41 10.87 4.07 -6.14
CA VAL A 41 10.04 5.28 -6.14
C VAL A 41 10.31 6.03 -7.42
N PHE A 42 9.25 6.50 -8.07
CA PHE A 42 9.28 7.23 -9.31
C PHE A 42 8.64 8.61 -9.16
N GLY A 43 8.99 9.55 -10.01
CA GLY A 43 8.37 10.87 -10.04
C GLY A 43 6.90 10.82 -10.45
N GLU A 44 6.55 9.87 -11.32
CA GLU A 44 5.21 9.68 -11.88
C GLU A 44 4.76 8.21 -11.81
N PRO A 45 3.45 7.93 -11.92
CA PRO A 45 2.92 6.57 -11.93
C PRO A 45 3.53 5.68 -13.01
N VAL A 46 3.95 4.46 -12.64
CA VAL A 46 4.60 3.46 -13.53
C VAL A 46 3.78 2.20 -13.72
N LYS A 47 2.49 2.21 -13.38
CA LYS A 47 1.61 1.05 -13.60
C LYS A 47 1.68 0.63 -15.07
N ASP A 48 1.84 -0.69 -15.30
CA ASP A 48 1.90 -1.32 -16.62
C ASP A 48 3.13 -0.95 -17.49
N THR A 49 4.02 -0.09 -17.00
CA THR A 49 5.21 0.35 -17.74
C THR A 49 6.54 -0.12 -17.14
N PHE A 50 6.49 -0.60 -15.89
CA PHE A 50 7.68 -1.05 -15.16
C PHE A 50 8.08 -2.46 -15.56
N ALA A 51 9.38 -2.63 -15.86
CA ALA A 51 10.00 -3.94 -16.03
C ALA A 51 11.35 -3.99 -15.30
N LEU A 52 11.65 -5.13 -14.71
CA LEU A 52 12.88 -5.34 -13.95
C LEU A 52 13.58 -6.63 -14.40
N ARG A 53 14.85 -6.53 -14.75
CA ARG A 53 15.68 -7.65 -15.17
C ARG A 53 17.00 -7.67 -14.40
N LEU A 54 17.36 -8.81 -13.80
CA LEU A 54 18.68 -8.99 -13.22
C LEU A 54 19.76 -9.10 -14.31
N LEU A 55 20.90 -8.46 -14.09
CA LEU A 55 22.05 -8.49 -14.97
C LEU A 55 23.14 -9.44 -14.46
N ASN A 56 23.23 -9.63 -13.16
CA ASN A 56 24.24 -10.47 -12.51
C ASN A 56 23.73 -11.86 -12.10
N TYR A 57 22.47 -12.19 -12.45
CA TYR A 57 21.90 -13.50 -12.20
C TYR A 57 20.84 -13.84 -13.25
N ASN A 58 20.94 -15.00 -13.89
CA ASN A 58 20.01 -15.40 -14.93
C ASN A 58 18.85 -16.21 -14.34
N THR A 59 17.70 -15.57 -14.19
CA THR A 59 16.48 -16.18 -13.67
C THR A 59 15.25 -15.49 -14.25
N GLU A 60 14.18 -16.25 -14.44
CA GLU A 60 12.87 -15.74 -14.85
C GLU A 60 11.88 -15.86 -13.67
N ASN A 61 10.85 -15.01 -13.66
CA ASN A 61 9.80 -15.03 -12.63
C ASN A 61 10.33 -15.00 -11.18
N TRP A 62 11.39 -14.23 -10.95
CA TRP A 62 12.11 -14.17 -9.69
C TRP A 62 11.53 -13.19 -8.69
N TYR A 63 10.51 -12.42 -9.09
CA TYR A 63 9.89 -11.39 -8.25
C TYR A 63 8.39 -11.28 -8.46
N GLN A 64 7.74 -10.68 -7.48
CA GLN A 64 6.35 -10.23 -7.51
C GLN A 64 6.30 -8.75 -7.17
N ILE A 65 5.46 -7.98 -7.87
CA ILE A 65 5.31 -6.54 -7.65
C ILE A 65 4.05 -6.24 -6.83
N GLU A 66 4.17 -5.28 -5.93
CA GLU A 66 3.09 -4.65 -5.21
C GLU A 66 3.22 -3.13 -5.36
N TYR A 67 2.22 -2.48 -5.95
CA TYR A 67 2.18 -1.03 -6.12
C TYR A 67 1.53 -0.36 -4.91
N ASN A 68 1.87 0.91 -4.67
CA ASN A 68 1.10 1.78 -3.79
C ASN A 68 -0.18 2.28 -4.50
N GLU A 69 -1.02 3.04 -3.80
CA GLU A 69 -2.29 3.57 -4.32
C GLU A 69 -2.10 4.53 -5.50
N LYS A 70 -1.00 5.30 -5.50
CA LYS A 70 -0.66 6.27 -6.56
C LYS A 70 0.08 5.65 -7.74
N PHE A 71 0.52 4.40 -7.66
CA PHE A 71 1.35 3.71 -8.66
C PHE A 71 2.72 4.36 -8.94
N ASP A 72 3.17 5.29 -8.11
CA ASP A 72 4.46 5.96 -8.17
C ASP A 72 5.55 5.26 -7.34
N SER A 73 5.15 4.38 -6.45
CA SER A 73 6.05 3.56 -5.63
C SER A 73 5.65 2.09 -5.69
N LEU A 74 6.65 1.23 -5.75
CA LEU A 74 6.40 -0.20 -5.80
C LEU A 74 7.38 -0.98 -4.92
N SER A 75 6.89 -2.07 -4.36
CA SER A 75 7.67 -3.09 -3.66
C SER A 75 7.85 -4.30 -4.56
N VAL A 76 9.09 -4.68 -4.77
CA VAL A 76 9.47 -5.91 -5.48
C VAL A 76 9.82 -6.98 -4.46
N TRP A 77 9.01 -8.02 -4.39
CA TRP A 77 9.21 -9.17 -3.52
C TRP A 77 9.97 -10.24 -4.27
N ILE A 78 11.19 -10.56 -3.82
CA ILE A 78 12.07 -11.54 -4.45
C ILE A 78 11.58 -12.94 -4.08
N THR A 79 11.08 -13.70 -5.06
CA THR A 79 10.56 -15.05 -4.87
C THR A 79 11.65 -16.11 -5.05
N ASP A 80 12.70 -15.83 -5.83
CA ASP A 80 13.84 -16.70 -6.02
C ASP A 80 14.80 -16.60 -4.82
N THR A 81 14.87 -17.69 -4.05
CA THR A 81 15.72 -17.75 -2.85
C THR A 81 17.21 -17.71 -3.16
N SER A 82 17.63 -18.07 -4.38
CA SER A 82 19.04 -18.01 -4.79
C SER A 82 19.43 -16.59 -5.15
N ALA A 83 18.56 -15.86 -5.87
CA ALA A 83 18.72 -14.43 -6.10
C ALA A 83 18.73 -13.64 -4.78
N ALA A 84 17.85 -13.98 -3.82
CA ALA A 84 17.80 -13.35 -2.51
C ALA A 84 19.10 -13.52 -1.69
N LYS A 85 19.89 -14.59 -1.91
CA LYS A 85 21.17 -14.83 -1.23
C LYS A 85 22.31 -13.95 -1.73
N LEU A 86 22.19 -13.34 -2.91
CA LEU A 86 23.23 -12.44 -3.43
C LEU A 86 23.30 -11.19 -2.54
N ASP A 87 24.50 -10.76 -2.20
CA ASP A 87 24.71 -9.57 -1.38
C ASP A 87 24.36 -8.28 -2.16
N THR A 88 24.56 -8.30 -3.47
CA THR A 88 24.19 -7.21 -4.37
C THR A 88 23.46 -7.76 -5.58
N LEU A 89 22.32 -7.17 -5.92
CA LEU A 89 21.60 -7.40 -7.15
C LEU A 89 21.90 -6.22 -8.10
N ILE A 90 22.35 -6.52 -9.30
CA ILE A 90 22.50 -5.55 -10.38
C ILE A 90 21.32 -5.74 -11.31
N ALA A 91 20.47 -4.71 -11.43
CA ALA A 91 19.24 -4.80 -12.19
C ALA A 91 19.09 -3.68 -13.21
N GLU A 92 18.55 -4.01 -14.37
CA GLU A 92 18.06 -3.06 -15.36
C GLU A 92 16.59 -2.78 -15.03
N VAL A 93 16.27 -1.52 -14.78
CA VAL A 93 14.93 -1.01 -14.58
C VAL A 93 14.49 -0.32 -15.85
N ALA A 94 13.39 -0.76 -16.45
CA ALA A 94 12.83 -0.16 -17.65
C ALA A 94 11.47 0.47 -17.35
N TYR A 95 11.25 1.70 -17.83
CA TYR A 95 10.02 2.47 -17.69
C TYR A 95 9.90 3.49 -18.82
N PHE A 96 8.69 3.99 -19.09
CA PHE A 96 8.50 5.01 -20.11
C PHE A 96 8.79 6.42 -19.56
N GLN A 97 9.44 7.23 -20.39
CA GLN A 97 9.72 8.64 -20.16
C GLN A 97 9.35 9.46 -21.39
N LEU A 98 9.05 10.74 -21.21
CA LEU A 98 8.91 11.70 -22.31
C LEU A 98 10.27 12.31 -22.64
N ASP A 99 10.54 12.51 -23.92
CA ASP A 99 11.70 13.30 -24.36
C ASP A 99 11.34 14.80 -24.43
N SER A 100 12.31 15.64 -24.79
CA SER A 100 12.11 17.09 -24.93
C SER A 100 11.13 17.50 -26.02
N THR A 101 10.60 16.56 -26.79
CA THR A 101 9.62 16.76 -27.86
C THR A 101 8.28 16.06 -27.53
N ASP A 102 8.05 15.71 -26.25
CA ASP A 102 6.88 14.99 -25.74
C ASP A 102 6.63 13.61 -26.38
N GLN A 103 7.70 13.00 -26.93
CA GLN A 103 7.62 11.64 -27.45
C GLN A 103 7.97 10.63 -26.36
N VAL A 104 7.11 9.61 -26.24
CA VAL A 104 7.31 8.52 -25.29
C VAL A 104 8.43 7.59 -25.75
N PHE A 105 9.43 7.35 -24.90
CA PHE A 105 10.47 6.37 -25.16
C PHE A 105 10.70 5.47 -23.93
N LEU A 106 11.23 4.26 -24.16
CA LEU A 106 11.57 3.32 -23.10
C LEU A 106 12.96 3.66 -22.53
N LYS A 107 12.99 4.22 -21.32
CA LYS A 107 14.23 4.44 -20.58
C LYS A 107 14.65 3.16 -19.86
N LYS A 108 15.97 2.97 -19.75
CA LYS A 108 16.58 1.85 -19.04
C LYS A 108 17.68 2.38 -18.14
N ASP A 109 17.50 2.17 -16.83
CA ASP A 109 18.48 2.53 -15.82
C ASP A 109 19.07 1.27 -15.20
N THR A 110 20.36 1.27 -14.92
CA THR A 110 21.03 0.18 -14.20
C THR A 110 21.19 0.60 -12.75
N VAL A 111 20.69 -0.23 -11.84
CA VAL A 111 20.73 0.01 -10.40
C VAL A 111 21.47 -1.09 -9.67
N GLU A 112 22.20 -0.71 -8.63
CA GLU A 112 22.84 -1.64 -7.69
C GLU A 112 22.05 -1.68 -6.39
N LEU A 113 21.49 -2.84 -6.08
CA LEU A 113 20.64 -3.07 -4.92
C LEU A 113 21.42 -3.92 -3.89
N ALA A 114 22.24 -3.24 -3.09
CA ALA A 114 23.03 -3.90 -2.06
C ALA A 114 22.21 -4.10 -0.78
N PHE A 115 22.37 -5.26 -0.13
CA PHE A 115 21.82 -5.49 1.19
C PHE A 115 22.82 -5.05 2.25
N LEU A 116 22.62 -3.83 2.78
CA LEU A 116 23.56 -3.18 3.71
C LEU A 116 23.50 -3.69 5.16
N ASN A 117 22.58 -4.59 5.50
CA ASN A 117 22.35 -5.04 6.89
C ASN A 117 23.12 -6.33 7.26
N LEU A 118 24.33 -6.49 6.74
CA LEU A 118 25.20 -7.65 7.00
C LEU A 118 25.44 -7.95 8.49
N GLU A 119 25.41 -6.94 9.37
CA GLU A 119 25.62 -7.14 10.80
C GLU A 119 24.39 -7.75 11.51
N LYS A 120 23.17 -7.32 11.14
CA LYS A 120 21.94 -7.89 11.71
C LYS A 120 21.76 -9.36 11.30
N ASP A 121 22.07 -9.68 10.05
CA ASP A 121 22.05 -11.06 9.55
C ASP A 121 23.11 -11.93 10.25
N ARG A 122 24.31 -11.42 10.49
CA ARG A 122 25.37 -12.12 11.22
C ARG A 122 24.99 -12.38 12.68
N VAL A 123 24.33 -11.41 13.32
CA VAL A 123 23.86 -11.55 14.72
C VAL A 123 22.68 -12.53 14.79
N GLN A 124 21.75 -12.50 13.85
CA GLN A 124 20.66 -13.48 13.77
C GLN A 124 21.17 -14.87 13.46
N LYS A 125 22.15 -15.01 12.54
CA LYS A 125 22.78 -16.29 12.22
C LYS A 125 23.52 -16.88 13.43
N ARG A 126 24.26 -16.06 14.19
CA ARG A 126 24.94 -16.48 15.42
C ARG A 126 23.97 -16.83 16.55
N LYS A 127 22.80 -16.17 16.63
CA LYS A 127 21.72 -16.58 17.55
C LYS A 127 21.09 -17.90 17.11
N LYS A 128 20.78 -18.09 15.83
CA LYS A 128 20.25 -19.36 15.30
C LYS A 128 21.23 -20.52 15.53
N GLU A 129 22.53 -20.33 15.33
CA GLU A 129 23.55 -21.36 15.58
C GLU A 129 23.72 -21.72 17.07
N LYS A 130 23.41 -20.79 17.99
CA LYS A 130 23.41 -21.07 19.45
C LYS A 130 22.11 -21.73 19.93
N ASP A 131 20.98 -21.45 19.27
CA ASP A 131 19.66 -22.00 19.62
C ASP A 131 19.38 -23.36 18.93
N GLU A 132 20.24 -23.82 18.00
CA GLU A 132 20.10 -25.15 17.35
C GLU A 132 20.28 -26.34 18.33
N THR A 133 20.68 -26.11 19.58
CA THR A 133 20.72 -27.14 20.61
C THR A 133 19.40 -27.32 21.37
N ASP A 134 18.46 -26.38 21.28
CA ASP A 134 17.13 -26.49 21.91
C ASP A 134 16.01 -26.07 20.99
N LYS A 135 15.25 -27.05 20.49
CA LYS A 135 13.98 -26.94 19.73
C LYS A 135 14.05 -25.99 18.52
N LYS A 136 13.98 -26.55 17.32
CA LYS A 136 13.63 -25.82 16.08
C LYS A 136 12.29 -25.09 16.29
N GLU A 137 12.31 -23.86 16.76
CA GLU A 137 11.15 -23.00 16.64
C GLU A 137 10.84 -22.82 15.17
N VAL A 138 9.67 -23.31 14.74
CA VAL A 138 9.18 -23.11 13.38
C VAL A 138 8.99 -21.61 13.20
N GLU A 139 9.73 -21.03 12.27
CA GLU A 139 9.60 -19.62 11.93
C GLU A 139 8.15 -19.31 11.52
N GLN A 140 7.53 -18.34 12.17
CA GLN A 140 6.17 -17.93 11.91
C GLN A 140 6.06 -16.42 11.81
N PHE A 141 5.23 -15.91 10.86
CA PHE A 141 4.97 -14.49 10.75
C PHE A 141 3.76 -14.05 11.60
N GLY A 142 3.73 -12.76 11.96
CA GLY A 142 2.62 -12.13 12.67
C GLY A 142 1.77 -11.25 11.78
N TRP A 143 0.56 -10.95 12.22
CA TRP A 143 -0.38 -10.05 11.57
C TRP A 143 -0.31 -8.66 12.17
N GLN A 144 -0.70 -7.66 11.37
CA GLN A 144 -0.93 -6.29 11.80
C GLN A 144 -2.36 -5.87 11.43
N THR A 145 -2.87 -4.83 12.06
CA THR A 145 -4.16 -4.21 11.71
C THR A 145 -3.94 -2.76 11.34
N ASP A 146 -4.86 -2.20 10.56
CA ASP A 146 -4.89 -0.77 10.23
C ASP A 146 -5.71 0.07 11.22
N LEU A 147 -6.00 -0.50 12.39
CA LEU A 147 -6.73 0.19 13.45
C LEU A 147 -5.95 1.41 13.97
N THR A 148 -6.62 2.52 14.12
CA THR A 148 -6.08 3.69 14.79
C THR A 148 -6.42 3.64 16.28
N GLY A 149 -5.44 3.28 17.11
CA GLY A 149 -5.62 3.24 18.57
C GLY A 149 -6.68 2.22 19.04
N SER A 150 -6.76 1.05 18.43
CA SER A 150 -7.75 0.00 18.75
C SER A 150 -9.20 0.41 18.46
N THR A 151 -9.44 1.31 17.52
CA THR A 151 -10.78 1.75 17.14
C THR A 151 -10.99 1.61 15.65
N VAL A 152 -12.17 1.12 15.25
CA VAL A 152 -12.62 1.05 13.85
C VAL A 152 -13.70 2.10 13.59
N GLU A 153 -13.64 2.73 12.43
CA GLU A 153 -14.65 3.67 11.93
C GLU A 153 -15.92 2.91 11.48
N LEU A 154 -17.10 3.48 11.73
CA LEU A 154 -18.38 2.82 11.39
C LEU A 154 -18.55 2.55 9.89
N ASN A 155 -17.93 3.39 9.06
CA ASN A 155 -18.03 3.35 7.60
C ASN A 155 -16.83 2.67 6.92
N LYS A 156 -15.86 2.15 7.71
CA LYS A 156 -14.66 1.51 7.16
C LYS A 156 -14.65 0.02 7.44
N LYS A 157 -14.03 -0.74 6.56
CA LYS A 157 -13.69 -2.15 6.78
C LYS A 157 -12.45 -2.23 7.69
N LEU A 158 -12.35 -3.25 8.51
CA LEU A 158 -11.14 -3.54 9.27
C LEU A 158 -10.10 -4.19 8.34
N GLY A 159 -8.94 -3.57 8.21
CA GLY A 159 -7.83 -4.13 7.46
C GLY A 159 -6.92 -4.99 8.33
N ILE A 160 -6.57 -6.16 7.85
CA ILE A 160 -5.48 -6.99 8.38
C ILE A 160 -4.36 -7.10 7.34
N LEU A 161 -3.12 -7.02 7.78
CA LEU A 161 -1.95 -6.94 6.94
C LEU A 161 -0.94 -8.04 7.30
N ALA A 162 -0.55 -8.82 6.30
CA ALA A 162 0.59 -9.72 6.39
C ALA A 162 1.91 -8.96 6.12
N PRO A 163 3.05 -9.34 6.72
CA PRO A 163 4.33 -8.70 6.47
C PRO A 163 4.83 -8.93 5.03
N GLU A 164 4.46 -10.08 4.43
CA GLU A 164 4.83 -10.47 3.07
C GLU A 164 3.61 -10.98 2.30
N PRO A 165 3.68 -11.03 0.94
CA PRO A 165 2.60 -11.59 0.14
C PRO A 165 2.27 -13.03 0.53
N LEU A 166 0.98 -13.36 0.54
CA LEU A 166 0.51 -14.69 0.90
C LEU A 166 0.38 -15.58 -0.34
N PHE A 167 0.80 -16.83 -0.18
CA PHE A 167 0.56 -17.89 -1.14
C PHE A 167 -0.81 -18.53 -0.94
N THR A 168 -1.18 -18.82 0.32
CA THR A 168 -2.51 -19.37 0.67
C THR A 168 -3.05 -18.70 1.93
N PHE A 169 -4.39 -18.65 2.03
CA PHE A 169 -5.09 -18.18 3.22
C PHE A 169 -6.39 -18.98 3.42
N ASP A 170 -6.57 -19.52 4.62
CA ASP A 170 -7.73 -20.31 5.02
C ASP A 170 -8.69 -19.43 5.85
N GLU A 171 -9.71 -18.92 5.19
CA GLU A 171 -10.72 -18.03 5.80
C GLU A 171 -11.52 -18.71 6.91
N THR A 172 -11.62 -20.05 6.93
CA THR A 172 -12.35 -20.78 7.96
C THR A 172 -11.71 -20.69 9.34
N LYS A 173 -10.46 -20.26 9.39
CA LYS A 173 -9.67 -20.04 10.60
C LYS A 173 -9.76 -18.64 11.18
N ILE A 174 -10.65 -17.80 10.62
CA ILE A 174 -10.90 -16.45 11.11
C ILE A 174 -12.22 -16.43 11.86
N ARG A 175 -12.23 -15.75 13.01
CA ARG A 175 -13.43 -15.60 13.85
C ARG A 175 -13.49 -14.19 14.43
N MET A 176 -14.71 -13.70 14.55
CA MET A 176 -15.01 -12.42 15.20
C MET A 176 -16.21 -12.60 16.13
N TYR A 177 -16.17 -12.00 17.29
CA TYR A 177 -17.23 -12.05 18.30
C TYR A 177 -17.42 -10.69 18.96
N LEU A 178 -18.55 -10.51 19.65
CA LEU A 178 -18.69 -9.43 20.62
C LEU A 178 -17.77 -9.71 21.82
N SER A 179 -17.02 -8.70 22.29
CA SER A 179 -16.08 -8.91 23.40
C SER A 179 -16.77 -9.28 24.72
N GLU A 180 -18.02 -8.90 24.87
CA GLU A 180 -18.85 -9.20 26.06
C GLU A 180 -19.51 -10.59 26.00
N ASP A 181 -19.54 -11.21 24.82
CA ASP A 181 -20.14 -12.54 24.64
C ASP A 181 -19.21 -13.63 25.18
N THR A 182 -19.53 -14.15 26.35
CA THR A 182 -18.82 -15.25 27.01
C THR A 182 -18.91 -16.58 26.25
N LEU A 183 -19.94 -16.75 25.43
CA LEU A 183 -20.17 -17.96 24.61
C LEU A 183 -19.38 -17.92 23.31
N LYS A 184 -18.80 -16.76 22.98
CA LYS A 184 -18.02 -16.52 21.74
C LYS A 184 -18.82 -16.93 20.48
N THR A 185 -20.05 -16.48 20.37
CA THR A 185 -20.87 -16.71 19.18
C THR A 185 -20.27 -16.02 17.96
N PRO A 186 -19.90 -16.76 16.91
CA PRO A 186 -19.24 -16.14 15.76
C PRO A 186 -20.15 -15.17 15.02
N LEU A 187 -19.68 -13.98 14.74
CA LEU A 187 -20.34 -12.99 13.89
C LEU A 187 -20.09 -13.32 12.42
N LYS A 188 -21.07 -13.07 11.56
CA LYS A 188 -20.92 -13.17 10.10
C LYS A 188 -20.38 -11.86 9.56
N PHE A 189 -19.30 -11.91 8.81
CA PHE A 189 -18.64 -10.77 8.17
C PHE A 189 -18.26 -11.13 6.73
N SER A 190 -18.04 -10.13 5.88
CA SER A 190 -17.40 -10.34 4.57
C SER A 190 -15.89 -10.31 4.72
N PHE A 191 -15.21 -11.11 3.91
CA PHE A 191 -13.76 -11.18 3.85
C PHE A 191 -13.31 -11.01 2.40
N GLU A 192 -12.50 -10.00 2.13
CA GLU A 192 -12.10 -9.63 0.79
C GLU A 192 -10.61 -9.33 0.76
N LYS A 193 -9.93 -9.71 -0.33
CA LYS A 193 -8.56 -9.29 -0.57
C LYS A 193 -8.57 -7.85 -1.09
N ASP A 194 -7.69 -7.01 -0.56
CA ASP A 194 -7.48 -5.65 -1.07
C ASP A 194 -6.92 -5.71 -2.51
N THR A 195 -7.43 -4.86 -3.39
CA THR A 195 -7.03 -4.85 -4.80
C THR A 195 -5.74 -4.06 -5.05
N THR A 196 -5.40 -3.15 -4.16
CA THR A 196 -4.20 -2.31 -4.25
C THR A 196 -3.01 -2.90 -3.50
N THR A 197 -3.27 -3.40 -2.29
CA THR A 197 -2.23 -3.98 -1.43
C THR A 197 -2.42 -5.48 -1.29
N TYR A 198 -1.70 -6.27 -2.07
CA TYR A 198 -1.86 -7.74 -2.12
C TYR A 198 -1.66 -8.48 -0.80
N ARG A 199 -1.09 -7.83 0.21
CA ARG A 199 -0.87 -8.36 1.55
C ARG A 199 -1.96 -7.99 2.55
N LYS A 200 -2.89 -7.11 2.13
CA LYS A 200 -4.00 -6.61 2.94
C LYS A 200 -5.27 -7.35 2.64
N TYR A 201 -6.02 -7.65 3.70
CA TYR A 201 -7.35 -8.25 3.65
C TYR A 201 -8.32 -7.39 4.42
N LEU A 202 -9.52 -7.24 3.90
CA LEU A 202 -10.55 -6.35 4.41
C LEU A 202 -11.71 -7.17 5.00
N ILE A 203 -12.05 -6.86 6.24
CA ILE A 203 -13.18 -7.45 6.94
C ILE A 203 -14.29 -6.43 6.95
N GLY A 204 -15.36 -6.73 6.20
CA GLY A 204 -16.55 -5.90 6.14
C GLY A 204 -17.61 -6.39 7.12
N TYR A 205 -18.01 -5.49 8.00
CA TYR A 205 -19.06 -5.73 8.97
C TYR A 205 -19.85 -4.43 9.20
N LYS A 206 -21.15 -4.54 9.51
CA LYS A 206 -21.94 -3.38 9.91
C LYS A 206 -21.69 -3.12 11.39
N TRP A 207 -20.70 -2.29 11.67
CA TRP A 207 -20.33 -1.97 13.04
C TRP A 207 -21.47 -1.32 13.80
N VAL A 208 -21.74 -1.80 15.02
CA VAL A 208 -22.69 -1.17 15.94
C VAL A 208 -21.92 -0.12 16.74
N PRO A 209 -22.38 1.15 16.80
CA PRO A 209 -21.66 2.22 17.52
C PRO A 209 -21.31 1.82 18.97
N GLY A 210 -20.12 2.23 19.43
CA GLY A 210 -19.66 2.03 20.82
C GLY A 210 -19.47 0.58 21.25
N THR A 211 -19.46 -0.36 20.32
CA THR A 211 -19.44 -1.79 20.62
C THR A 211 -18.02 -2.35 20.53
N SER A 212 -17.68 -3.19 21.50
CA SER A 212 -16.36 -3.87 21.54
C SER A 212 -16.40 -5.25 20.89
N TYR A 213 -15.39 -5.50 20.06
CA TYR A 213 -15.24 -6.72 19.28
C TYR A 213 -13.93 -7.43 19.61
N SER A 214 -13.93 -8.75 19.49
CA SER A 214 -12.74 -9.60 19.53
C SER A 214 -12.58 -10.29 18.19
N PHE A 215 -11.38 -10.18 17.60
CA PHE A 215 -11.05 -10.79 16.32
C PHE A 215 -9.87 -11.75 16.50
N GLU A 216 -10.01 -12.96 15.99
CA GLU A 216 -9.02 -14.03 16.13
C GLU A 216 -8.70 -14.67 14.77
N ILE A 217 -7.42 -14.95 14.53
CA ILE A 217 -6.91 -15.78 13.45
C ILE A 217 -6.15 -16.94 14.08
N ASP A 218 -6.52 -18.17 13.74
CA ASP A 218 -5.82 -19.35 14.27
C ASP A 218 -4.40 -19.48 13.69
N SER A 219 -3.56 -20.24 14.37
CA SER A 219 -2.23 -20.57 13.86
C SER A 219 -2.30 -21.30 12.53
N ALA A 220 -1.33 -21.04 11.67
CA ALA A 220 -1.26 -21.62 10.31
C ALA A 220 -2.53 -21.39 9.47
N ALA A 221 -3.20 -20.24 9.67
CA ALA A 221 -4.29 -19.80 8.80
C ALA A 221 -3.77 -19.35 7.43
N ALA A 222 -2.55 -18.87 7.35
CA ALA A 222 -1.94 -18.43 6.10
C ALA A 222 -0.51 -18.95 5.95
N VAL A 223 -0.08 -19.04 4.68
CA VAL A 223 1.30 -19.34 4.29
C VAL A 223 1.76 -18.21 3.36
N ASN A 224 2.91 -17.61 3.63
CA ASN A 224 3.49 -16.60 2.75
C ASN A 224 4.18 -17.23 1.54
N ILE A 225 4.63 -16.40 0.59
CA ILE A 225 5.33 -16.85 -0.64
C ILE A 225 6.66 -17.58 -0.36
N TYR A 226 7.17 -17.52 0.87
CA TYR A 226 8.40 -18.20 1.32
C TYR A 226 8.13 -19.51 2.07
N GLY A 227 6.85 -19.94 2.16
CA GLY A 227 6.45 -21.17 2.85
C GLY A 227 6.36 -21.02 4.37
N ILE A 228 6.48 -19.80 4.92
CA ILE A 228 6.36 -19.54 6.35
C ILE A 228 4.88 -19.42 6.72
N THR A 229 4.48 -20.08 7.82
CA THR A 229 3.09 -20.07 8.30
C THR A 229 2.83 -18.91 9.25
N SER A 230 1.56 -18.49 9.33
CA SER A 230 1.13 -17.46 10.30
C SER A 230 1.07 -18.01 11.72
N ARG A 231 1.48 -17.19 12.71
CA ARG A 231 1.17 -17.46 14.11
C ARG A 231 -0.29 -17.11 14.43
N LYS A 232 -0.77 -17.62 15.56
CA LYS A 232 -2.05 -17.19 16.09
C LYS A 232 -2.03 -15.67 16.32
N PHE A 233 -3.14 -15.02 15.96
CA PHE A 233 -3.34 -13.59 16.17
C PHE A 233 -4.66 -13.35 16.87
N SER A 234 -4.68 -12.41 17.81
CA SER A 234 -5.90 -11.98 18.50
C SER A 234 -5.79 -10.49 18.79
N THR A 235 -6.86 -9.76 18.51
CA THR A 235 -6.96 -8.34 18.83
C THR A 235 -8.34 -8.02 19.35
N ARG A 236 -8.43 -7.00 20.23
CA ARG A 236 -9.67 -6.40 20.67
C ARG A 236 -9.71 -4.95 20.19
N PHE A 237 -10.88 -4.53 19.77
CA PHE A 237 -11.11 -3.17 19.31
C PHE A 237 -12.55 -2.76 19.53
N SER A 238 -12.84 -1.48 19.48
CA SER A 238 -14.21 -0.96 19.54
C SER A 238 -14.54 -0.14 18.31
N SER A 239 -15.81 -0.11 17.94
CA SER A 239 -16.30 0.83 16.95
C SER A 239 -16.44 2.23 17.56
N ARG A 240 -16.33 3.25 16.72
CA ARG A 240 -16.59 4.64 17.10
C ARG A 240 -18.03 4.81 17.58
N GLU A 241 -18.25 5.74 18.50
CA GLU A 241 -19.57 6.21 18.85
C GLU A 241 -20.18 7.00 17.69
N GLU A 242 -21.51 7.05 17.64
CA GLU A 242 -22.22 7.76 16.56
C GLU A 242 -22.04 9.29 16.66
N ASP A 243 -21.91 9.83 17.88
CA ASP A 243 -21.69 11.23 18.14
C ASP A 243 -20.30 11.77 17.71
N PHE A 244 -19.37 10.86 17.36
CA PHE A 244 -18.09 11.20 16.75
C PHE A 244 -18.24 11.75 15.33
N TYR A 245 -19.35 11.42 14.64
CA TYR A 245 -19.56 11.79 13.25
C TYR A 245 -20.46 13.02 13.14
N GLY A 246 -20.11 13.89 12.18
CA GLY A 246 -20.99 14.94 11.70
C GLY A 246 -21.71 14.52 10.44
N SER A 247 -22.80 15.20 10.09
CA SER A 247 -23.46 15.12 8.81
C SER A 247 -23.29 16.44 8.07
N LEU A 248 -23.00 16.35 6.77
CA LEU A 248 -22.98 17.48 5.85
C LEU A 248 -24.07 17.26 4.80
N GLU A 249 -25.06 18.17 4.76
CA GLU A 249 -26.05 18.20 3.71
C GLU A 249 -25.72 19.35 2.75
N LEU A 250 -25.62 19.05 1.47
CA LEU A 250 -25.32 20.00 0.44
C LEU A 250 -26.51 20.09 -0.54
N ASP A 251 -27.17 21.24 -0.57
CA ASP A 251 -28.25 21.51 -1.50
C ASP A 251 -27.72 22.33 -2.69
N LEU A 252 -27.78 21.73 -3.88
CA LEU A 252 -27.30 22.33 -5.11
C LEU A 252 -28.50 22.76 -5.96
N SER A 253 -28.69 24.06 -6.15
CA SER A 253 -29.76 24.64 -6.97
C SER A 253 -29.19 25.33 -8.23
N ASN A 254 -29.99 25.38 -9.30
CA ASN A 254 -29.64 26.01 -10.57
C ASN A 254 -28.40 25.47 -11.27
N VAL A 255 -28.20 24.14 -11.17
CA VAL A 255 -27.10 23.45 -11.87
C VAL A 255 -27.50 23.23 -13.33
N GLU A 256 -26.84 23.92 -14.27
CA GLU A 256 -27.08 23.81 -15.69
C GLU A 256 -26.16 22.83 -16.41
N MET A 257 -25.05 22.42 -15.77
CA MET A 257 -24.04 21.52 -16.34
C MET A 257 -23.71 20.37 -15.37
N PRO A 258 -23.25 19.24 -15.88
CA PRO A 258 -22.67 18.19 -15.01
C PRO A 258 -21.56 18.77 -14.13
N LEU A 259 -21.62 18.48 -12.84
CA LEU A 259 -20.59 18.91 -11.90
C LEU A 259 -20.14 17.73 -11.04
N VAL A 260 -18.93 17.82 -10.54
CA VAL A 260 -18.36 16.88 -9.57
C VAL A 260 -18.20 17.64 -8.26
N VAL A 261 -18.73 17.06 -7.19
CA VAL A 261 -18.58 17.60 -5.84
C VAL A 261 -17.58 16.77 -5.08
N GLN A 262 -16.52 17.41 -4.62
CA GLN A 262 -15.45 16.77 -3.87
C GLN A 262 -15.38 17.35 -2.45
N LEU A 263 -15.33 16.48 -1.47
CA LEU A 263 -14.99 16.83 -0.10
C LEU A 263 -13.49 16.58 0.10
N CYS A 264 -12.74 17.66 0.29
CA CYS A 264 -11.29 17.59 0.48
C CYS A 264 -10.90 17.72 1.95
N SER A 265 -9.78 17.15 2.34
CA SER A 265 -9.24 17.18 3.69
C SER A 265 -8.56 18.54 3.96
N ASN A 266 -9.15 19.37 4.84
CA ASN A 266 -8.59 20.63 5.33
C ASN A 266 -8.03 21.55 4.22
N SER A 267 -6.76 21.92 4.29
CA SER A 267 -6.09 22.81 3.35
C SER A 267 -5.44 22.08 2.16
N ASP A 268 -5.57 20.78 2.08
CA ASP A 268 -4.95 19.96 1.03
C ASP A 268 -6.03 19.60 0.00
N GLU A 269 -6.15 20.42 -1.04
CA GLU A 269 -7.13 20.24 -2.13
C GLU A 269 -6.90 18.96 -2.93
N GLU A 270 -5.68 18.39 -2.86
CA GLU A 270 -5.34 17.14 -3.55
C GLU A 270 -5.88 15.90 -2.81
N LYS A 271 -6.20 16.03 -1.52
CA LYS A 271 -6.69 14.90 -0.74
C LYS A 271 -8.20 14.84 -0.69
N VAL A 272 -8.79 14.28 -1.75
CA VAL A 272 -10.23 14.03 -1.83
C VAL A 272 -10.63 12.96 -0.82
N VAL A 273 -11.59 13.29 0.06
CA VAL A 273 -12.15 12.39 1.09
C VAL A 273 -13.39 11.68 0.55
N ALA A 274 -14.20 12.40 -0.22
CA ALA A 274 -15.39 11.84 -0.88
C ALA A 274 -15.68 12.62 -2.16
N GLU A 275 -16.23 11.91 -3.16
CA GLU A 275 -16.63 12.45 -4.45
C GLU A 275 -18.01 11.94 -4.83
N ARG A 276 -18.80 12.80 -5.45
CA ARG A 276 -20.14 12.47 -5.97
C ARG A 276 -20.46 13.24 -7.25
#